data_a6f5638753351564d5831ab3e96ff438
#
_entry.id   a6f5638753351564d5831ab3e96ff438
#
_cell.length_a   1.000
_cell.length_b   1.000
_cell.length_c   1.000
_cell.angle_alpha   90.00
_cell.angle_beta   90.00
_cell.angle_gamma   90.00
#
_symmetry.space_group_name_H-M   'P 1'
#
loop_
_entity.id
_entity.type
_entity.pdbx_description
1 polymer ?
#
loop_
_entity_poly.entity_id
_entity_poly.type
_entity_poly.pdbx_seq_one_letter_code
_entity_poly.pdbx_strand_id
1 'polypeptide(L)'
;PRLVFNSKIEKKLKKRINSDPVLQNMYKAIRLNADMVFEKPLLERVKIGRRILSTSREMLWRMNVLGFIYLMEKDQRILNRINEEVLAVCHFSDWNPSHFLDVAEMSLAVALAIDWTAVDLPQSTIELAKKTIIEKGIKPSWPENGETPKWVTRKNNWNQVCNGGMIAASISIAEEEPELAAQTIKRALNGLPHSLASYRPDGVYPEGSTYWGYGTGYSVITAAMLESSFGHDF
;
A
#
# COMPACT_ATOMS: atom_id res chain seq x y z
N PRO A 1 -10.68 1.48 9.77
CA PRO A 1 -9.96 1.26 8.51
C PRO A 1 -10.87 1.44 7.29
N ARG A 2 -10.27 1.90 6.19
CA ARG A 2 -10.94 2.08 4.89
C ARG A 2 -10.26 1.25 3.79
N LEU A 3 -8.94 1.04 3.89
CA LEU A 3 -8.14 0.32 2.90
C LEU A 3 -8.24 -1.18 3.11
N VAL A 4 -8.84 -1.90 2.18
CA VAL A 4 -9.06 -3.36 2.18
C VAL A 4 -10.00 -3.82 3.30
N PHE A 5 -9.79 -3.35 4.52
CA PHE A 5 -10.63 -3.64 5.68
C PHE A 5 -11.58 -2.49 6.01
N ASN A 6 -12.78 -2.85 6.38
CA ASN A 6 -13.72 -1.99 7.10
C ASN A 6 -14.29 -2.78 8.29
N SER A 7 -15.03 -2.14 9.17
CA SER A 7 -15.56 -2.77 10.38
C SER A 7 -16.40 -4.03 10.12
N LYS A 8 -17.08 -4.10 8.97
CA LYS A 8 -17.88 -5.27 8.58
C LYS A 8 -17.00 -6.45 8.17
N ILE A 9 -15.97 -6.18 7.35
CA ILE A 9 -15.00 -7.20 6.90
C ILE A 9 -14.21 -7.72 8.10
N GLU A 10 -13.73 -6.84 8.96
CA GLU A 10 -12.99 -7.20 10.18
C GLU A 10 -13.80 -8.14 11.09
N LYS A 11 -15.03 -7.78 11.41
CA LYS A 11 -15.93 -8.61 12.22
C LYS A 11 -16.18 -9.98 11.60
N LYS A 12 -16.44 -10.02 10.29
CA LYS A 12 -16.66 -11.28 9.56
C LYS A 12 -15.42 -12.16 9.59
N LEU A 13 -14.24 -11.58 9.39
CA LEU A 13 -12.98 -12.31 9.37
C LEU A 13 -12.64 -12.87 10.75
N LYS A 14 -12.75 -12.09 11.82
CA LYS A 14 -12.57 -12.55 13.22
C LYS A 14 -13.45 -13.76 13.54
N LYS A 15 -14.73 -13.73 13.13
CA LYS A 15 -15.63 -14.85 13.32
C LYS A 15 -15.18 -16.09 12.53
N ARG A 16 -14.77 -15.93 11.28
CA ARG A 16 -14.36 -17.04 10.41
C ARG A 16 -13.05 -17.68 10.84
N ILE A 17 -12.06 -16.92 11.28
CA ILE A 17 -10.79 -17.46 11.78
C ILE A 17 -11.03 -18.45 12.91
N ASN A 18 -12.01 -18.22 13.78
CA ASN A 18 -12.33 -19.12 14.89
C ASN A 18 -12.97 -20.45 14.48
N SER A 19 -13.54 -20.54 13.26
CA SER A 19 -14.31 -21.71 12.82
C SER A 19 -13.75 -22.40 11.57
N ASP A 20 -12.79 -21.78 10.87
CA ASP A 20 -12.25 -22.27 9.61
C ASP A 20 -10.77 -22.67 9.79
N PRO A 21 -10.43 -23.98 9.72
CA PRO A 21 -9.05 -24.46 9.92
C PRO A 21 -8.04 -23.87 8.94
N VAL A 22 -8.44 -23.58 7.71
CA VAL A 22 -7.57 -22.99 6.69
C VAL A 22 -7.22 -21.56 7.10
N LEU A 23 -8.22 -20.75 7.48
CA LEU A 23 -7.98 -19.39 7.96
C LEU A 23 -7.19 -19.37 9.26
N GLN A 24 -7.39 -20.34 10.16
CA GLN A 24 -6.56 -20.47 11.36
C GLN A 24 -5.08 -20.71 11.02
N ASN A 25 -4.79 -21.56 10.06
CA ASN A 25 -3.42 -21.82 9.64
C ASN A 25 -2.79 -20.61 8.95
N MET A 26 -3.55 -19.91 8.10
CA MET A 26 -3.10 -18.65 7.49
C MET A 26 -2.81 -17.59 8.56
N TYR A 27 -3.70 -17.44 9.52
CA TYR A 27 -3.53 -16.52 10.64
C TYR A 27 -2.26 -16.81 11.44
N LYS A 28 -2.03 -18.09 11.81
CA LYS A 28 -0.82 -18.53 12.51
C LYS A 28 0.44 -18.21 11.71
N ALA A 29 0.42 -18.44 10.40
CA ALA A 29 1.54 -18.11 9.53
C ALA A 29 1.82 -16.60 9.50
N ILE A 30 0.79 -15.76 9.39
CA ILE A 30 0.94 -14.29 9.43
C ILE A 30 1.47 -13.86 10.80
N ARG A 31 0.98 -14.46 11.89
CA ARG A 31 1.44 -14.16 13.26
C ARG A 31 2.92 -14.46 13.45
N LEU A 32 3.40 -15.61 12.96
CA LEU A 32 4.82 -15.95 12.96
C LEU A 32 5.65 -14.93 12.16
N ASN A 33 5.18 -14.52 11.00
CA ASN A 33 5.86 -13.51 10.20
C ASN A 33 5.90 -12.15 10.90
N ALA A 34 4.84 -11.77 11.62
CA ALA A 34 4.84 -10.55 12.42
C ALA A 34 5.88 -10.60 13.56
N ASP A 35 6.04 -11.77 14.21
CA ASP A 35 7.07 -11.96 15.24
C ASP A 35 8.49 -11.83 14.66
N MET A 36 8.74 -12.33 13.45
CA MET A 36 10.03 -12.19 12.78
C MET A 36 10.44 -10.73 12.52
N VAL A 37 9.49 -9.80 12.43
CA VAL A 37 9.81 -8.38 12.25
C VAL A 37 10.56 -7.81 13.46
N PHE A 38 10.29 -8.31 14.67
CA PHE A 38 10.98 -7.85 15.89
C PHE A 38 12.47 -8.22 15.91
N GLU A 39 12.87 -9.25 15.17
CA GLU A 39 14.27 -9.65 15.01
C GLU A 39 15.05 -8.78 14.00
N LYS A 40 14.36 -7.93 13.26
CA LYS A 40 14.96 -7.10 12.19
C LYS A 40 15.23 -5.68 12.70
N PRO A 41 16.33 -5.04 12.23
CA PRO A 41 16.54 -3.61 12.47
C PRO A 41 15.46 -2.77 11.78
N LEU A 42 15.33 -1.52 12.19
CA LEU A 42 14.52 -0.54 11.46
C LEU A 42 15.06 -0.34 10.05
N LEU A 43 14.17 0.06 9.14
CA LEU A 43 14.54 0.25 7.75
C LEU A 43 15.41 1.49 7.56
N GLU A 44 16.39 1.35 6.71
CA GLU A 44 17.26 2.43 6.27
C GLU A 44 17.09 2.69 4.77
N ARG A 45 17.33 3.93 4.34
CA ARG A 45 17.29 4.30 2.94
C ARG A 45 18.55 3.83 2.20
N VAL A 46 18.56 2.58 1.78
CA VAL A 46 19.70 1.98 1.07
C VAL A 46 19.36 1.81 -0.41
N LYS A 47 20.15 2.40 -1.29
CA LYS A 47 20.06 2.17 -2.75
C LYS A 47 20.84 0.93 -3.17
N ILE A 48 20.17 0.05 -3.92
CA ILE A 48 20.80 -1.04 -4.69
C ILE A 48 20.71 -0.64 -6.16
N GLY A 49 21.86 -0.24 -6.74
CA GLY A 49 21.88 0.41 -8.03
C GLY A 49 21.11 1.74 -8.00
N ARG A 50 20.01 1.83 -8.79
CA ARG A 50 19.18 3.06 -8.87
C ARG A 50 17.90 2.97 -8.02
N ARG A 51 17.71 1.93 -7.20
CA ARG A 51 16.43 1.58 -6.58
C ARG A 51 16.55 1.45 -5.07
N ILE A 52 15.52 1.86 -4.36
CA ILE A 52 15.26 1.47 -2.97
C ILE A 52 14.11 0.46 -2.88
N LEU A 53 13.78 -0.21 -3.99
CA LEU A 53 12.61 -1.08 -4.12
C LEU A 53 12.59 -2.22 -3.10
N SER A 54 13.75 -2.78 -2.76
CA SER A 54 13.86 -3.78 -1.70
C SER A 54 13.43 -3.25 -0.34
N THR A 55 13.79 -2.00 -0.02
CA THR A 55 13.36 -1.31 1.21
C THR A 55 11.86 -1.05 1.20
N SER A 56 11.31 -0.55 0.08
CA SER A 56 9.86 -0.30 -0.06
C SER A 56 9.04 -1.58 0.08
N ARG A 57 9.49 -2.68 -0.53
CA ARG A 57 8.86 -4.01 -0.41
C ARG A 57 8.95 -4.58 0.99
N GLU A 58 10.09 -4.43 1.64
CA GLU A 58 10.25 -4.84 3.03
C GLU A 58 9.31 -4.05 3.95
N MET A 59 9.17 -2.73 3.75
CA MET A 59 8.20 -1.92 4.49
C MET A 59 6.78 -2.40 4.24
N LEU A 60 6.41 -2.63 2.99
CA LEU A 60 5.08 -3.12 2.64
C LEU A 60 4.78 -4.47 3.28
N TRP A 61 5.73 -5.40 3.25
CA TRP A 61 5.60 -6.69 3.92
C TRP A 61 5.43 -6.54 5.43
N ARG A 62 6.27 -5.71 6.11
CA ARG A 62 6.16 -5.45 7.55
C ARG A 62 4.79 -4.88 7.91
N MET A 63 4.31 -3.89 7.16
CA MET A 63 3.02 -3.28 7.45
C MET A 63 1.85 -4.22 7.19
N ASN A 64 1.93 -5.09 6.19
CA ASN A 64 0.91 -6.12 5.98
C ASN A 64 0.81 -7.08 7.16
N VAL A 65 1.93 -7.63 7.63
CA VAL A 65 1.89 -8.62 8.71
C VAL A 65 1.62 -7.99 10.08
N LEU A 66 2.31 -6.90 10.43
CA LEU A 66 2.11 -6.20 11.70
C LEU A 66 0.73 -5.56 11.78
N GLY A 67 0.32 -4.83 10.74
CA GLY A 67 -0.98 -4.15 10.70
C GLY A 67 -2.16 -5.11 10.77
N PHE A 68 -2.08 -6.24 10.04
CA PHE A 68 -3.10 -7.27 10.11
C PHE A 68 -3.22 -7.87 11.52
N ILE A 69 -2.10 -8.23 12.14
CA ILE A 69 -2.11 -8.78 13.51
C ILE A 69 -2.59 -7.73 14.50
N TYR A 70 -2.18 -6.46 14.35
CA TYR A 70 -2.69 -5.38 15.18
C TYR A 70 -4.22 -5.21 15.07
N LEU A 71 -4.80 -5.30 13.89
CA LEU A 71 -6.27 -5.28 13.73
C LEU A 71 -6.95 -6.42 14.49
N MET A 72 -6.32 -7.60 14.53
CA MET A 72 -6.89 -8.78 15.20
C MET A 72 -6.69 -8.77 16.73
N GLU A 73 -5.51 -8.41 17.21
CA GLU A 73 -5.08 -8.61 18.60
C GLU A 73 -5.03 -7.32 19.43
N LYS A 74 -4.87 -6.15 18.80
CA LYS A 74 -4.65 -4.86 19.48
C LYS A 74 -3.44 -4.87 20.44
N ASP A 75 -2.40 -5.61 20.10
CA ASP A 75 -1.16 -5.71 20.88
C ASP A 75 -0.38 -4.39 20.79
N GLN A 76 -0.13 -3.77 21.96
CA GLN A 76 0.59 -2.50 22.07
C GLN A 76 2.04 -2.59 21.58
N ARG A 77 2.69 -3.74 21.72
CA ARG A 77 4.04 -3.99 21.24
C ARG A 77 4.13 -3.91 19.73
N ILE A 78 3.11 -4.45 19.04
CA ILE A 78 2.98 -4.38 17.59
C ILE A 78 2.73 -2.94 17.16
N LEU A 79 1.85 -2.22 17.83
CA LEU A 79 1.58 -0.81 17.56
C LEU A 79 2.84 0.05 17.67
N ASN A 80 3.62 -0.15 18.73
CA ASN A 80 4.88 0.54 18.93
C ASN A 80 5.86 0.27 17.77
N ARG A 81 5.98 -0.99 17.34
CA ARG A 81 6.83 -1.35 16.21
C ARG A 81 6.36 -0.72 14.90
N ILE A 82 5.06 -0.70 14.62
CA ILE A 82 4.50 0.01 13.47
C ILE A 82 4.87 1.49 13.53
N ASN A 83 4.73 2.12 14.69
CA ASN A 83 5.10 3.52 14.90
C ASN A 83 6.58 3.79 14.54
N GLU A 84 7.48 2.97 15.05
CA GLU A 84 8.93 3.08 14.78
C GLU A 84 9.25 2.94 13.30
N GLU A 85 8.65 1.95 12.61
CA GLU A 85 8.85 1.72 11.17
C GLU A 85 8.33 2.90 10.33
N VAL A 86 7.13 3.41 10.66
CA VAL A 86 6.55 4.58 9.97
C VAL A 86 7.44 5.80 10.15
N LEU A 87 7.89 6.09 11.37
CA LEU A 87 8.80 7.20 11.64
C LEU A 87 10.11 7.05 10.85
N ALA A 88 10.71 5.85 10.82
CA ALA A 88 11.94 5.59 10.09
C ALA A 88 11.82 5.96 8.61
N VAL A 89 10.81 5.45 7.91
CA VAL A 89 10.67 5.70 6.45
C VAL A 89 10.18 7.11 6.13
N CYS A 90 9.45 7.75 7.04
CA CYS A 90 9.05 9.15 6.89
C CYS A 90 10.25 10.11 6.98
N HIS A 91 11.30 9.74 7.70
CA HIS A 91 12.53 10.53 7.79
C HIS A 91 13.52 10.30 6.64
N PHE A 92 13.27 9.38 5.70
CA PHE A 92 14.08 9.28 4.49
C PHE A 92 14.09 10.62 3.73
N SER A 93 15.19 10.94 3.07
CA SER A 93 15.30 12.17 2.27
C SER A 93 14.23 12.25 1.18
N ASP A 94 13.97 11.12 0.52
CA ASP A 94 12.93 10.90 -0.49
C ASP A 94 12.58 9.41 -0.58
N TRP A 95 11.54 9.08 -1.34
CA TRP A 95 11.16 7.70 -1.67
C TRP A 95 11.58 7.28 -3.09
N ASN A 96 12.64 7.92 -3.62
CA ASN A 96 13.27 7.63 -4.90
C ASN A 96 12.33 7.82 -6.12
N PRO A 97 11.84 9.04 -6.39
CA PRO A 97 10.90 9.31 -7.48
C PRO A 97 11.47 9.01 -8.87
N SER A 98 12.80 8.88 -9.02
CA SER A 98 13.43 8.46 -10.27
C SER A 98 13.11 7.01 -10.68
N HIS A 99 12.64 6.18 -9.73
CA HIS A 99 12.13 4.83 -9.98
C HIS A 99 10.78 4.66 -9.25
N PHE A 100 9.70 5.07 -9.88
CA PHE A 100 8.42 5.32 -9.23
C PHE A 100 7.76 4.08 -8.59
N LEU A 101 8.16 2.86 -8.95
CA LEU A 101 7.75 1.65 -8.20
C LEU A 101 8.13 1.74 -6.72
N ASP A 102 9.28 2.32 -6.42
CA ASP A 102 9.77 2.51 -5.04
C ASP A 102 8.81 3.40 -4.24
N VAL A 103 8.41 4.51 -4.87
CA VAL A 103 7.44 5.46 -4.30
C VAL A 103 6.08 4.80 -4.09
N ALA A 104 5.61 4.08 -5.10
CA ALA A 104 4.27 3.48 -5.08
C ALA A 104 4.13 2.41 -3.98
N GLU A 105 5.11 1.51 -3.87
CA GLU A 105 5.09 0.46 -2.84
C GLU A 105 5.26 1.05 -1.42
N MET A 106 6.12 2.07 -1.26
CA MET A 106 6.27 2.76 0.01
C MET A 106 5.00 3.53 0.41
N SER A 107 4.36 4.19 -0.56
CA SER A 107 3.10 4.91 -0.34
C SER A 107 1.99 3.98 0.11
N LEU A 108 1.84 2.81 -0.54
CA LEU A 108 0.89 1.79 -0.11
C LEU A 108 1.19 1.30 1.31
N ALA A 109 2.47 1.03 1.62
CA ALA A 109 2.87 0.56 2.94
C ALA A 109 2.50 1.54 4.06
N VAL A 110 2.85 2.82 3.89
CA VAL A 110 2.58 3.86 4.89
C VAL A 110 1.07 4.14 4.99
N ALA A 111 0.36 4.15 3.86
CA ALA A 111 -1.10 4.31 3.84
C ALA A 111 -1.81 3.19 4.62
N LEU A 112 -1.43 1.92 4.41
CA LEU A 112 -1.95 0.79 5.18
C LEU A 112 -1.64 0.90 6.66
N ALA A 113 -0.40 1.29 7.01
CA ALA A 113 0.00 1.45 8.41
C ALA A 113 -0.90 2.42 9.15
N ILE A 114 -1.09 3.65 8.65
CA ILE A 114 -1.90 4.67 9.33
C ILE A 114 -3.40 4.38 9.25
N ASP A 115 -3.89 3.72 8.20
CA ASP A 115 -5.30 3.35 8.08
C ASP A 115 -5.68 2.20 9.04
N TRP A 116 -4.86 1.16 9.13
CA TRP A 116 -5.17 -0.01 9.95
C TRP A 116 -4.94 0.20 11.44
N THR A 117 -4.08 1.14 11.81
CA THR A 117 -3.88 1.55 13.20
C THR A 117 -4.77 2.73 13.59
N ALA A 118 -5.20 3.52 12.62
CA ALA A 118 -6.10 4.67 12.78
C ALA A 118 -5.73 5.55 13.99
N VAL A 119 -6.69 5.74 14.89
CA VAL A 119 -6.55 6.62 16.06
C VAL A 119 -5.61 6.12 17.17
N ASP A 120 -5.08 4.90 17.02
CA ASP A 120 -4.26 4.28 18.07
C ASP A 120 -2.78 4.71 17.99
N LEU A 121 -2.29 5.14 16.81
CA LEU A 121 -0.96 5.74 16.68
C LEU A 121 -0.92 7.16 17.29
N PRO A 122 0.28 7.62 17.76
CA PRO A 122 0.46 9.00 18.14
C PRO A 122 0.03 9.96 17.02
N GLN A 123 -0.72 10.99 17.38
CA GLN A 123 -1.22 11.97 16.40
C GLN A 123 -0.09 12.62 15.59
N SER A 124 1.05 12.91 16.22
CA SER A 124 2.24 13.44 15.54
C SER A 124 2.79 12.50 14.47
N THR A 125 2.70 11.19 14.68
CA THR A 125 3.12 10.19 13.68
C THR A 125 2.15 10.16 12.50
N ILE A 126 0.84 10.22 12.76
CA ILE A 126 -0.19 10.27 11.71
C ILE A 126 -0.01 11.51 10.85
N GLU A 127 0.17 12.68 11.46
CA GLU A 127 0.39 13.96 10.76
C GLU A 127 1.66 13.94 9.93
N LEU A 128 2.77 13.43 10.49
CA LEU A 128 4.02 13.26 9.74
C LEU A 128 3.84 12.30 8.55
N ALA A 129 3.18 11.17 8.77
CA ALA A 129 2.95 10.17 7.72
C ALA A 129 2.09 10.74 6.58
N LYS A 130 0.98 11.41 6.89
CA LYS A 130 0.12 12.07 5.88
C LYS A 130 0.87 13.16 5.12
N LYS A 131 1.60 14.02 5.81
CA LYS A 131 2.48 15.02 5.18
C LYS A 131 3.51 14.37 4.26
N THR A 132 4.13 13.27 4.70
CA THR A 132 5.14 12.56 3.92
C THR A 132 4.54 11.88 2.70
N ILE A 133 3.35 11.27 2.81
CA ILE A 133 2.60 10.72 1.67
C ILE A 133 2.33 11.82 0.64
N ILE A 134 1.91 13.01 1.06
CA ILE A 134 1.69 14.13 0.15
C ILE A 134 3.00 14.54 -0.54
N GLU A 135 4.05 14.82 0.23
CA GLU A 135 5.29 15.43 -0.28
C GLU A 135 6.19 14.42 -1.03
N LYS A 136 6.32 13.20 -0.53
CA LYS A 136 7.22 12.18 -1.09
C LYS A 136 6.53 11.12 -1.93
N GLY A 137 5.21 10.96 -1.77
CA GLY A 137 4.39 10.01 -2.51
C GLY A 137 3.64 10.65 -3.68
N ILE A 138 2.65 11.49 -3.38
CA ILE A 138 1.70 12.00 -4.39
C ILE A 138 2.30 13.12 -5.23
N LYS A 139 2.86 14.17 -4.63
CA LYS A 139 3.42 15.33 -5.39
C LYS A 139 4.43 14.93 -6.44
N PRO A 140 5.38 14.00 -6.20
CA PRO A 140 6.30 13.55 -7.26
C PRO A 140 5.61 12.88 -8.46
N SER A 141 4.35 12.46 -8.35
CA SER A 141 3.53 11.96 -9.45
C SER A 141 2.88 13.05 -10.30
N TRP A 142 3.03 14.31 -9.91
CA TRP A 142 2.54 15.51 -10.61
C TRP A 142 3.72 16.40 -10.96
N PRO A 143 4.43 16.12 -12.09
CA PRO A 143 5.58 16.92 -12.50
C PRO A 143 5.20 18.39 -12.77
N GLU A 144 6.10 19.32 -12.46
CA GLU A 144 5.88 20.75 -12.63
C GLU A 144 5.62 21.17 -14.10
N ASN A 145 6.14 20.41 -15.05
CA ASN A 145 5.88 20.64 -16.49
C ASN A 145 4.47 20.23 -16.94
N GLY A 146 3.64 19.73 -16.05
CA GLY A 146 2.27 19.30 -16.32
C GLY A 146 2.13 18.00 -17.13
N GLU A 147 3.24 17.34 -17.46
CA GLU A 147 3.19 16.06 -18.20
C GLU A 147 2.65 14.92 -17.33
N THR A 148 1.82 14.09 -17.93
CA THR A 148 1.39 12.85 -17.26
C THR A 148 2.53 11.84 -17.24
N PRO A 149 2.92 11.30 -16.07
CA PRO A 149 3.98 10.29 -16.00
C PRO A 149 3.67 9.08 -16.87
N LYS A 150 4.68 8.59 -17.62
CA LYS A 150 4.49 7.49 -18.58
C LYS A 150 3.89 6.22 -17.98
N TRP A 151 4.16 5.95 -16.71
CA TRP A 151 3.62 4.76 -16.03
C TRP A 151 2.09 4.80 -15.86
N VAL A 152 1.46 5.96 -15.89
CA VAL A 152 -0.01 6.11 -15.76
C VAL A 152 -0.74 5.33 -16.84
N THR A 153 -0.21 5.30 -18.07
CA THR A 153 -0.84 4.65 -19.22
C THR A 153 -0.04 3.48 -19.81
N ARG A 154 1.00 3.02 -19.10
CA ARG A 154 1.76 1.83 -19.55
C ARG A 154 0.88 0.58 -19.59
N LYS A 155 1.24 -0.35 -20.48
CA LYS A 155 0.55 -1.63 -20.67
C LYS A 155 1.21 -2.78 -19.89
N ASN A 156 1.90 -2.47 -18.77
CA ASN A 156 2.62 -3.44 -17.98
C ASN A 156 2.43 -3.17 -16.47
N ASN A 157 3.06 -3.99 -15.62
CA ASN A 157 2.94 -3.94 -14.16
C ASN A 157 3.20 -2.55 -13.53
N TRP A 158 4.04 -1.71 -14.14
CA TRP A 158 4.25 -0.33 -13.67
C TRP A 158 2.95 0.47 -13.54
N ASN A 159 2.04 0.27 -14.49
CA ASN A 159 0.73 0.92 -14.45
C ASN A 159 -0.06 0.49 -13.20
N GLN A 160 -0.17 -0.81 -12.98
CA GLN A 160 -0.96 -1.38 -11.88
C GLN A 160 -0.38 -0.99 -10.52
N VAL A 161 0.94 -1.13 -10.36
CA VAL A 161 1.64 -0.84 -9.10
C VAL A 161 1.60 0.66 -8.78
N CYS A 162 1.99 1.51 -9.74
CA CYS A 162 2.07 2.94 -9.49
C CYS A 162 0.68 3.56 -9.29
N ASN A 163 -0.31 3.22 -10.14
CA ASN A 163 -1.68 3.72 -9.95
C ASN A 163 -2.29 3.19 -8.65
N GLY A 164 -2.08 1.91 -8.30
CA GLY A 164 -2.56 1.33 -7.05
C GLY A 164 -1.96 2.00 -5.81
N GLY A 165 -0.65 2.24 -5.81
CA GLY A 165 0.01 2.97 -4.73
C GLY A 165 -0.51 4.41 -4.58
N MET A 166 -0.75 5.09 -5.70
CA MET A 166 -1.31 6.45 -5.68
C MET A 166 -2.78 6.47 -5.21
N ILE A 167 -3.58 5.47 -5.53
CA ILE A 167 -4.95 5.33 -5.00
C ILE A 167 -4.91 5.18 -3.48
N ALA A 168 -4.08 4.26 -2.95
CA ALA A 168 -3.96 4.06 -1.51
C ALA A 168 -3.51 5.34 -0.79
N ALA A 169 -2.47 6.00 -1.31
CA ALA A 169 -1.99 7.28 -0.82
C ALA A 169 -3.09 8.33 -0.78
N SER A 170 -3.84 8.47 -1.88
CA SER A 170 -4.90 9.48 -2.00
C SER A 170 -6.06 9.24 -1.03
N ILE A 171 -6.47 7.98 -0.85
CA ILE A 171 -7.52 7.64 0.12
C ILE A 171 -7.10 8.01 1.54
N SER A 172 -5.81 7.82 1.88
CA SER A 172 -5.31 8.09 3.24
C SER A 172 -5.20 9.57 3.59
N ILE A 173 -5.18 10.48 2.59
CA ILE A 173 -5.05 11.94 2.79
C ILE A 173 -6.28 12.72 2.29
N ALA A 174 -7.36 12.04 1.97
CA ALA A 174 -8.51 12.66 1.32
C ALA A 174 -9.22 13.73 2.17
N GLU A 175 -9.05 13.70 3.48
CA GLU A 175 -9.60 14.69 4.40
C GLU A 175 -8.74 15.98 4.46
N GLU A 176 -7.42 15.84 4.30
CA GLU A 176 -6.47 16.95 4.33
C GLU A 176 -6.34 17.64 2.97
N GLU A 177 -6.32 16.84 1.88
CA GLU A 177 -6.10 17.32 0.51
C GLU A 177 -7.14 16.72 -0.45
N PRO A 178 -8.45 17.04 -0.29
CA PRO A 178 -9.52 16.38 -1.03
C PRO A 178 -9.43 16.55 -2.55
N GLU A 179 -9.01 17.73 -3.03
CA GLU A 179 -8.88 18.00 -4.46
C GLU A 179 -7.72 17.21 -5.08
N LEU A 180 -6.55 17.20 -4.43
CA LEU A 180 -5.39 16.45 -4.87
C LEU A 180 -5.68 14.95 -4.86
N ALA A 181 -6.34 14.46 -3.82
CA ALA A 181 -6.77 13.06 -3.71
C ALA A 181 -7.72 12.68 -4.84
N ALA A 182 -8.77 13.47 -5.07
CA ALA A 182 -9.76 13.21 -6.12
C ALA A 182 -9.14 13.22 -7.52
N GLN A 183 -8.29 14.20 -7.84
CA GLN A 183 -7.60 14.29 -9.12
C GLN A 183 -6.67 13.09 -9.35
N THR A 184 -5.94 12.67 -8.30
CA THR A 184 -4.99 11.54 -8.37
C THR A 184 -5.73 10.22 -8.57
N ILE A 185 -6.82 9.99 -7.83
CA ILE A 185 -7.67 8.79 -8.00
C ILE A 185 -8.27 8.77 -9.40
N LYS A 186 -8.84 9.89 -9.87
CA LYS A 186 -9.43 9.99 -11.22
C LYS A 186 -8.40 9.66 -12.31
N ARG A 187 -7.18 10.21 -12.20
CA ARG A 187 -6.10 9.91 -13.14
C ARG A 187 -5.73 8.43 -13.11
N ALA A 188 -5.63 7.83 -11.92
CA ALA A 188 -5.29 6.43 -11.77
C ALA A 188 -6.37 5.51 -12.35
N LEU A 189 -7.65 5.78 -12.09
CA LEU A 189 -8.78 5.01 -12.65
C LEU A 189 -8.82 5.09 -14.18
N ASN A 190 -8.52 6.24 -14.77
CA ASN A 190 -8.41 6.38 -16.23
C ASN A 190 -7.19 5.63 -16.80
N GLY A 191 -6.14 5.46 -16.00
CA GLY A 191 -4.90 4.78 -16.39
C GLY A 191 -4.97 3.25 -16.34
N LEU A 192 -5.60 2.68 -15.31
CA LEU A 192 -5.63 1.23 -15.05
C LEU A 192 -6.11 0.37 -16.24
N PRO A 193 -7.11 0.75 -17.04
CA PRO A 193 -7.55 -0.04 -18.18
C PRO A 193 -6.46 -0.35 -19.21
N HIS A 194 -5.41 0.48 -19.32
CA HIS A 194 -4.31 0.25 -20.27
C HIS A 194 -3.52 -1.03 -19.97
N SER A 195 -3.25 -1.31 -18.70
CA SER A 195 -2.54 -2.55 -18.31
C SER A 195 -3.48 -3.74 -18.24
N LEU A 196 -4.72 -3.55 -17.78
CA LEU A 196 -5.72 -4.61 -17.72
C LEU A 196 -6.05 -5.17 -19.11
N ALA A 197 -6.04 -4.34 -20.14
CA ALA A 197 -6.21 -4.80 -21.53
C ALA A 197 -5.13 -5.78 -22.00
N SER A 198 -3.95 -5.79 -21.37
CA SER A 198 -2.85 -6.71 -21.71
C SER A 198 -3.10 -8.16 -21.32
N TYR A 199 -4.12 -8.43 -20.52
CA TYR A 199 -4.54 -9.80 -20.15
C TYR A 199 -5.49 -10.45 -21.15
N ARG A 200 -5.90 -9.72 -22.19
CA ARG A 200 -6.80 -10.26 -23.22
C ARG A 200 -6.06 -11.17 -24.19
N PRO A 201 -6.74 -12.20 -24.76
CA PRO A 201 -8.15 -12.56 -24.54
C PRO A 201 -8.38 -13.55 -23.40
N ASP A 202 -7.34 -14.19 -22.86
CA ASP A 202 -7.40 -15.40 -22.05
C ASP A 202 -6.77 -15.28 -20.66
N GLY A 203 -6.34 -14.08 -20.28
CA GLY A 203 -5.72 -13.85 -18.98
C GLY A 203 -4.20 -14.06 -18.93
N VAL A 204 -3.56 -14.43 -20.04
CA VAL A 204 -2.10 -14.52 -20.13
C VAL A 204 -1.49 -13.12 -20.12
N TYR A 205 -0.32 -13.01 -19.49
CA TYR A 205 0.38 -11.74 -19.37
C TYR A 205 1.74 -11.77 -20.08
N PRO A 206 2.02 -10.81 -21.00
CA PRO A 206 3.20 -10.86 -21.87
C PRO A 206 4.55 -10.88 -21.16
N GLU A 207 4.64 -10.32 -19.94
CA GLU A 207 5.89 -10.28 -19.17
C GLU A 207 6.17 -11.59 -18.38
N GLY A 208 5.31 -12.61 -18.51
CA GLY A 208 5.46 -13.91 -17.85
C GLY A 208 4.88 -13.98 -16.43
N SER A 209 4.96 -15.16 -15.82
CA SER A 209 4.25 -15.52 -14.59
C SER A 209 4.60 -14.65 -13.38
N THR A 210 5.86 -14.27 -13.22
CA THR A 210 6.30 -13.42 -12.09
C THR A 210 5.63 -12.04 -12.14
N TYR A 211 5.63 -11.39 -13.29
CA TYR A 211 4.98 -10.09 -13.45
C TYR A 211 3.47 -10.19 -13.56
N TRP A 212 2.94 -11.33 -14.04
CA TRP A 212 1.52 -11.64 -13.93
C TRP A 212 1.07 -11.60 -12.48
N GLY A 213 1.76 -12.32 -11.60
CA GLY A 213 1.46 -12.34 -10.15
C GLY A 213 1.60 -10.96 -9.51
N TYR A 214 2.65 -10.22 -9.86
CA TYR A 214 2.92 -8.88 -9.32
C TYR A 214 1.84 -7.88 -9.75
N GLY A 215 1.56 -7.76 -11.05
CA GLY A 215 0.56 -6.85 -11.59
C GLY A 215 -0.87 -7.20 -11.15
N THR A 216 -1.24 -8.48 -11.20
CA THR A 216 -2.56 -8.97 -10.78
C THR A 216 -2.78 -8.73 -9.28
N GLY A 217 -1.77 -8.99 -8.44
CA GLY A 217 -1.85 -8.73 -7.01
C GLY A 217 -2.18 -7.27 -6.71
N TYR A 218 -1.50 -6.34 -7.38
CA TYR A 218 -1.81 -4.91 -7.24
C TYR A 218 -3.19 -4.53 -7.76
N SER A 219 -3.65 -5.12 -8.87
CA SER A 219 -5.00 -4.89 -9.39
C SER A 219 -6.07 -5.34 -8.41
N VAL A 220 -5.92 -6.53 -7.81
CA VAL A 220 -6.85 -7.08 -6.82
C VAL A 220 -6.88 -6.24 -5.55
N ILE A 221 -5.71 -5.85 -5.02
CA ILE A 221 -5.63 -5.00 -3.84
C ILE A 221 -6.26 -3.63 -4.13
N THR A 222 -6.00 -3.05 -5.30
CA THR A 222 -6.56 -1.75 -5.70
C THR A 222 -8.09 -1.80 -5.77
N ALA A 223 -8.65 -2.83 -6.41
CA ALA A 223 -10.11 -3.03 -6.45
C ALA A 223 -10.69 -3.19 -5.04
N ALA A 224 -10.05 -3.99 -4.19
CA ALA A 224 -10.49 -4.18 -2.80
C ALA A 224 -10.43 -2.89 -1.97
N MET A 225 -9.41 -2.04 -2.18
CA MET A 225 -9.33 -0.72 -1.52
C MET A 225 -10.43 0.22 -1.98
N LEU A 226 -10.72 0.26 -3.27
CA LEU A 226 -11.79 1.08 -3.82
C LEU A 226 -13.16 0.63 -3.30
N GLU A 227 -13.45 -0.67 -3.37
CA GLU A 227 -14.68 -1.26 -2.86
C GLU A 227 -14.86 -0.98 -1.36
N SER A 228 -13.85 -1.22 -0.55
CA SER A 228 -13.92 -1.04 0.91
C SER A 228 -14.07 0.43 1.32
N SER A 229 -13.52 1.36 0.54
CA SER A 229 -13.55 2.80 0.82
C SER A 229 -14.80 3.48 0.31
N PHE A 230 -15.30 3.10 -0.87
CA PHE A 230 -16.38 3.80 -1.55
C PHE A 230 -17.68 2.98 -1.67
N GLY A 231 -17.64 1.67 -1.35
CA GLY A 231 -18.82 0.81 -1.35
C GLY A 231 -19.37 0.48 -2.75
N HIS A 232 -18.55 0.59 -3.80
CA HIS A 232 -18.90 0.27 -5.18
C HIS A 232 -17.93 -0.73 -5.78
N ASP A 233 -18.43 -1.55 -6.70
CA ASP A 233 -17.62 -2.41 -7.55
C ASP A 233 -16.95 -1.55 -8.66
N PHE A 234 -15.64 -1.73 -8.85
CA PHE A 234 -14.85 -1.01 -9.84
C PHE A 234 -14.25 -1.93 -10.90
#